data_7a94527b4c865a775d36659707d729b2
#
_entry.id   7a94527b4c865a775d36659707d729b2
#
_cell.length_a   1.000
_cell.length_b   1.000
_cell.length_c   1.000
_cell.angle_alpha   90.00
_cell.angle_beta   90.00
_cell.angle_gamma   90.00
#
_symmetry.space_group_name_H-M   'P 1'
#
loop_
_entity.id
_entity.type
_entity.pdbx_description
1 polymer ?
#
loop_
_entity_poly.entity_id
_entity_poly.type
_entity_poly.pdbx_seq_one_letter_code
_entity_poly.pdbx_strand_id
1 'polypeptide(L)'
;MSARKRIGLIMLPWLLLLSTYLVFIWSVKLFGPKSGYLFGYLFYWIFWCYLIPFIILGPNNISLLFKNNYKLSWMIIIIVLTPAILAFFGIPFWPYLFKLTPIIIIVSLLSALVNGTGEELFWRGVYAQSFPDNLLWGYLYPTVMFTFWHLSPRAVQTAGTGTFTFLLGALLMGLCWGYVAMRTKSIRWTVLSHIIVNLPWLAGFYFI
;
A
#
# COMPACT_ATOMS: atom_id res chain seq x y z
N MET A 1 -2.39 -16.66 -19.88
CA MET A 1 -1.55 -17.01 -18.69
C MET A 1 -1.68 -18.49 -18.36
N SER A 2 -0.57 -19.20 -18.07
CA SER A 2 -0.63 -20.62 -17.69
C SER A 2 -1.31 -20.84 -16.34
N ALA A 3 -1.91 -22.04 -16.12
CA ALA A 3 -2.56 -22.39 -14.86
C ALA A 3 -1.60 -22.28 -13.66
N ARG A 4 -0.34 -22.72 -13.81
CA ARG A 4 0.70 -22.61 -12.77
C ARG A 4 0.97 -21.15 -12.37
N LYS A 5 1.10 -20.24 -13.34
CA LYS A 5 1.32 -18.82 -13.07
C LYS A 5 0.11 -18.20 -12.35
N ARG A 6 -1.10 -18.59 -12.73
CA ARG A 6 -2.33 -18.14 -12.07
C ARG A 6 -2.41 -18.58 -10.61
N ILE A 7 -2.15 -19.86 -10.34
CA ILE A 7 -2.13 -20.39 -8.96
C ILE A 7 -1.05 -19.68 -8.14
N GLY A 8 0.16 -19.51 -8.70
CA GLY A 8 1.24 -18.78 -8.02
C GLY A 8 0.82 -17.37 -7.60
N LEU A 9 0.18 -16.61 -8.49
CA LEU A 9 -0.31 -15.26 -8.18
C LEU A 9 -1.42 -15.25 -7.11
N ILE A 10 -2.28 -16.27 -7.07
CA ILE A 10 -3.31 -16.41 -6.04
C ILE A 10 -2.69 -16.76 -4.68
N MET A 11 -1.64 -17.57 -4.65
CA MET A 11 -0.95 -17.94 -3.42
C MET A 11 0.01 -16.86 -2.89
N LEU A 12 0.45 -15.96 -3.76
CA LEU A 12 1.47 -14.97 -3.44
C LEU A 12 1.11 -14.05 -2.24
N PRO A 13 -0.12 -13.50 -2.10
CA PRO A 13 -0.49 -12.69 -0.96
C PRO A 13 -0.52 -13.46 0.36
N TRP A 14 -0.79 -14.75 0.35
CA TRP A 14 -0.75 -15.60 1.56
C TRP A 14 0.68 -15.78 2.05
N LEU A 15 1.63 -15.99 1.13
CA LEU A 15 3.05 -16.06 1.44
C LEU A 15 3.56 -14.70 1.94
N LEU A 16 3.13 -13.61 1.32
CA LEU A 16 3.43 -12.24 1.76
C LEU A 16 2.94 -12.04 3.20
N LEU A 17 1.67 -12.32 3.47
CA LEU A 17 1.06 -12.15 4.79
C LEU A 17 1.82 -12.94 5.86
N LEU A 18 2.07 -14.22 5.61
CA LEU A 18 2.78 -15.08 6.55
C LEU A 18 4.21 -14.60 6.80
N SER A 19 4.97 -14.32 5.74
CA SER A 19 6.38 -13.91 5.87
C SER A 19 6.51 -12.55 6.54
N THR A 20 5.69 -11.57 6.17
CA THR A 20 5.73 -10.25 6.80
C THR A 20 5.27 -10.30 8.25
N TYR A 21 4.22 -11.05 8.59
CA TYR A 21 3.78 -11.24 9.96
C TYR A 21 4.90 -11.78 10.84
N LEU A 22 5.59 -12.84 10.39
CA LEU A 22 6.73 -13.40 11.11
C LEU A 22 7.88 -12.39 11.24
N VAL A 23 8.23 -11.70 10.16
CA VAL A 23 9.32 -10.71 10.18
C VAL A 23 8.98 -9.56 11.12
N PHE A 24 7.77 -9.02 11.14
CA PHE A 24 7.38 -7.96 12.08
C PHE A 24 7.54 -8.42 13.54
N ILE A 25 7.03 -9.60 13.90
CA ILE A 25 7.14 -10.13 15.27
C ILE A 25 8.61 -10.34 15.67
N TRP A 26 9.39 -11.00 14.81
CA TRP A 26 10.79 -11.30 15.12
C TRP A 26 11.63 -10.04 15.19
N SER A 27 11.47 -9.11 14.26
CA SER A 27 12.25 -7.88 14.24
C SER A 27 11.96 -6.98 15.45
N VAL A 28 10.68 -6.86 15.86
CA VAL A 28 10.34 -6.11 17.08
C VAL A 28 10.90 -6.79 18.35
N LYS A 29 10.89 -8.10 18.39
CA LYS A 29 11.50 -8.86 19.50
C LYS A 29 13.02 -8.66 19.58
N LEU A 30 13.70 -8.59 18.43
CA LEU A 30 15.17 -8.47 18.37
C LEU A 30 15.68 -7.03 18.50
N PHE A 31 15.00 -6.07 17.87
CA PHE A 31 15.49 -4.70 17.72
C PHE A 31 14.67 -3.65 18.51
N GLY A 32 13.63 -4.10 19.22
CA GLY A 32 12.69 -3.22 19.91
C GLY A 32 11.61 -2.65 19.00
N PRO A 33 10.58 -1.98 19.57
CA PRO A 33 9.35 -1.61 18.85
C PRO A 33 9.60 -0.75 17.61
N LYS A 34 10.33 0.37 17.73
CA LYS A 34 10.54 1.30 16.62
C LYS A 34 11.43 0.75 15.52
N SER A 35 12.62 0.26 15.89
CA SER A 35 13.58 -0.27 14.91
C SER A 35 13.09 -1.55 14.26
N GLY A 36 12.47 -2.45 15.03
CA GLY A 36 11.90 -3.68 14.50
C GLY A 36 10.73 -3.43 13.55
N TYR A 37 9.87 -2.45 13.86
CA TYR A 37 8.78 -2.04 12.97
C TYR A 37 9.30 -1.51 11.63
N LEU A 38 10.32 -0.64 11.68
CA LEU A 38 10.97 -0.14 10.47
C LEU A 38 11.61 -1.28 9.66
N PHE A 39 12.29 -2.21 10.31
CA PHE A 39 12.88 -3.37 9.65
C PHE A 39 11.82 -4.24 8.95
N GLY A 40 10.69 -4.47 9.60
CA GLY A 40 9.55 -5.16 8.99
C GLY A 40 9.07 -4.49 7.71
N TYR A 41 8.96 -3.16 7.71
CA TYR A 41 8.62 -2.39 6.51
C TYR A 41 9.70 -2.43 5.44
N LEU A 42 10.99 -2.33 5.80
CA LEU A 42 12.08 -2.45 4.84
C LEU A 42 12.05 -3.80 4.13
N PHE A 43 11.87 -4.90 4.87
CA PHE A 43 11.69 -6.21 4.27
C PHE A 43 10.49 -6.25 3.33
N TYR A 44 9.33 -5.75 3.76
CA TYR A 44 8.12 -5.70 2.95
C TYR A 44 8.31 -4.89 1.68
N TRP A 45 8.87 -3.68 1.77
CA TRP A 45 9.09 -2.82 0.62
C TRP A 45 10.06 -3.45 -0.36
N ILE A 46 11.28 -3.80 0.08
CA ILE A 46 12.33 -4.28 -0.81
C ILE A 46 11.90 -5.59 -1.47
N PHE A 47 11.46 -6.56 -0.68
CA PHE A 47 11.18 -7.90 -1.19
C PHE A 47 9.83 -7.96 -1.90
N TRP A 48 8.75 -7.57 -1.23
CA TRP A 48 7.40 -7.77 -1.74
C TRP A 48 6.92 -6.66 -2.67
N CYS A 49 7.20 -5.40 -2.34
CA CYS A 49 6.67 -4.28 -3.09
C CYS A 49 7.48 -3.91 -4.34
N TYR A 50 8.79 -4.22 -4.36
CA TYR A 50 9.65 -3.89 -5.49
C TYR A 50 10.24 -5.11 -6.19
N LEU A 51 10.93 -6.02 -5.48
CA LEU A 51 11.60 -7.16 -6.12
C LEU A 51 10.61 -8.11 -6.81
N ILE A 52 9.56 -8.52 -6.12
CA ILE A 52 8.54 -9.44 -6.68
C ILE A 52 7.82 -8.84 -7.90
N PRO A 53 7.30 -7.60 -7.88
CA PRO A 53 6.76 -6.97 -9.08
C PRO A 53 7.76 -6.85 -10.22
N PHE A 54 9.01 -6.52 -9.93
CA PHE A 54 10.06 -6.46 -10.94
C PHE A 54 10.27 -7.81 -11.64
N ILE A 55 10.30 -8.91 -10.88
CA ILE A 55 10.43 -10.27 -11.42
C ILE A 55 9.21 -10.66 -12.26
N ILE A 56 8.00 -10.34 -11.78
CA ILE A 56 6.74 -10.75 -12.44
C ILE A 56 6.46 -9.95 -13.71
N LEU A 57 6.65 -8.65 -13.66
CA LEU A 57 6.26 -7.72 -14.72
C LEU A 57 7.42 -7.37 -15.66
N GLY A 58 8.62 -7.23 -15.12
CA GLY A 58 9.77 -6.66 -15.83
C GLY A 58 9.68 -5.13 -16.01
N PRO A 59 10.81 -4.48 -16.32
CA PRO A 59 10.92 -3.01 -16.32
C PRO A 59 9.98 -2.34 -17.35
N ASN A 60 9.80 -2.94 -18.51
CA ASN A 60 8.97 -2.37 -19.57
C ASN A 60 7.49 -2.30 -19.16
N ASN A 61 6.95 -3.37 -18.59
CA ASN A 61 5.55 -3.38 -18.13
C ASN A 61 5.36 -2.47 -16.91
N ILE A 62 6.34 -2.38 -16.01
CA ILE A 62 6.31 -1.42 -14.90
C ILE A 62 6.21 0.02 -15.45
N SER A 63 7.04 0.39 -16.43
CA SER A 63 6.97 1.72 -17.06
C SER A 63 5.58 2.00 -17.67
N LEU A 64 4.96 1.01 -18.28
CA LEU A 64 3.62 1.14 -18.87
C LEU A 64 2.55 1.42 -17.82
N LEU A 65 2.66 0.91 -16.60
CA LEU A 65 1.72 1.16 -15.51
C LEU A 65 1.65 2.64 -15.11
N PHE A 66 2.71 3.41 -15.33
CA PHE A 66 2.74 4.85 -15.05
C PHE A 66 2.30 5.72 -16.21
N LYS A 67 2.13 5.15 -17.42
CA LYS A 67 1.60 5.89 -18.56
C LYS A 67 0.09 6.06 -18.40
N ASN A 68 -0.39 7.27 -18.66
CA ASN A 68 -1.81 7.57 -18.57
C ASN A 68 -2.34 7.96 -19.95
N ASN A 69 -3.01 7.03 -20.59
CA ASN A 69 -3.72 7.26 -21.86
C ASN A 69 -5.22 7.48 -21.65
N TYR A 70 -5.70 7.48 -20.40
CA TYR A 70 -7.10 7.61 -20.05
C TYR A 70 -7.45 9.05 -19.68
N LYS A 71 -8.44 9.64 -20.35
CA LYS A 71 -9.00 10.93 -19.94
C LYS A 71 -9.68 10.75 -18.58
N LEU A 72 -9.19 11.45 -17.54
CA LEU A 72 -9.80 11.43 -16.23
C LEU A 72 -11.20 12.03 -16.29
N SER A 73 -12.20 11.22 -15.98
CA SER A 73 -13.53 11.74 -15.70
C SER A 73 -13.57 12.35 -14.29
N TRP A 74 -14.46 13.29 -14.06
CA TRP A 74 -14.68 13.88 -12.73
C TRP A 74 -14.95 12.82 -11.65
N MET A 75 -15.63 11.73 -12.00
CA MET A 75 -15.89 10.61 -11.11
C MET A 75 -14.59 9.91 -10.66
N ILE A 76 -13.66 9.66 -11.59
CA ILE A 76 -12.35 9.07 -11.26
C ILE A 76 -11.55 10.00 -10.34
N ILE A 77 -11.62 11.32 -10.60
CA ILE A 77 -10.95 12.31 -9.75
C ILE A 77 -11.50 12.27 -8.33
N ILE A 78 -12.81 12.25 -8.15
CA ILE A 78 -13.44 12.15 -6.82
C ILE A 78 -13.00 10.85 -6.14
N ILE A 79 -13.11 9.70 -6.81
CA ILE A 79 -12.76 8.41 -6.21
C ILE A 79 -11.29 8.37 -5.78
N VAL A 80 -10.37 8.89 -6.59
CA VAL A 80 -8.94 8.86 -6.25
C VAL A 80 -8.57 9.86 -5.14
N LEU A 81 -9.29 10.98 -5.02
CA LEU A 81 -9.05 11.98 -3.97
C LEU A 81 -9.72 11.62 -2.64
N THR A 82 -10.81 10.86 -2.67
CA THR A 82 -11.56 10.48 -1.46
C THR A 82 -10.66 9.89 -0.36
N PRO A 83 -9.79 8.88 -0.61
CA PRO A 83 -8.88 8.36 0.40
C PRO A 83 -7.97 9.44 1.00
N ALA A 84 -7.41 10.30 0.15
CA ALA A 84 -6.51 11.37 0.60
C ALA A 84 -7.23 12.38 1.50
N ILE A 85 -8.45 12.77 1.14
CA ILE A 85 -9.28 13.69 1.92
C ILE A 85 -9.66 13.04 3.26
N LEU A 86 -10.15 11.80 3.25
CA LEU A 86 -10.52 11.09 4.47
C LEU A 86 -9.33 10.87 5.39
N ALA A 87 -8.16 10.54 4.87
CA ALA A 87 -6.95 10.39 5.68
C ALA A 87 -6.50 11.73 6.29
N PHE A 88 -6.53 12.80 5.51
CA PHE A 88 -6.11 14.13 5.96
C PHE A 88 -6.97 14.67 7.10
N PHE A 89 -8.28 14.43 7.07
CA PHE A 89 -9.20 14.87 8.12
C PHE A 89 -9.46 13.82 9.19
N GLY A 90 -9.35 12.54 8.88
CA GLY A 90 -9.68 11.42 9.79
C GLY A 90 -8.51 10.93 10.65
N ILE A 91 -7.27 11.12 10.20
CA ILE A 91 -6.09 10.73 10.98
C ILE A 91 -5.78 11.85 11.99
N PRO A 92 -5.52 11.53 13.28
CA PRO A 92 -5.22 12.53 14.31
C PRO A 92 -3.78 13.08 14.15
N PHE A 93 -3.51 13.70 13.01
CA PHE A 93 -2.22 14.27 12.64
C PHE A 93 -2.05 15.72 13.12
N TRP A 94 -3.12 16.49 13.11
CA TRP A 94 -3.12 17.94 13.37
C TRP A 94 -2.43 18.37 14.66
N PRO A 95 -2.59 17.67 15.81
CA PRO A 95 -1.90 18.02 17.04
C PRO A 95 -0.37 17.94 16.94
N TYR A 96 0.14 17.18 15.97
CA TYR A 96 1.58 16.98 15.80
C TYR A 96 2.21 17.89 14.75
N LEU A 97 1.42 18.63 13.98
CA LEU A 97 1.90 19.47 12.89
C LEU A 97 3.00 20.45 13.33
N PHE A 98 2.81 21.09 14.49
CA PHE A 98 3.78 22.04 15.05
C PHE A 98 5.00 21.40 15.74
N LYS A 99 5.03 20.07 15.84
CA LYS A 99 6.16 19.32 16.41
C LYS A 99 7.04 18.70 15.32
N LEU A 100 6.71 18.90 14.06
CA LEU A 100 7.45 18.35 12.94
C LEU A 100 8.80 19.06 12.80
N THR A 101 9.87 18.30 12.89
CA THR A 101 11.21 18.76 12.55
C THR A 101 11.50 18.51 11.06
N PRO A 102 12.44 19.23 10.43
CA PRO A 102 12.79 18.99 9.02
C PRO A 102 13.15 17.53 8.73
N ILE A 103 13.84 16.85 9.64
CA ILE A 103 14.20 15.45 9.47
C ILE A 103 12.96 14.54 9.47
N ILE A 104 11.99 14.78 10.35
CA ILE A 104 10.73 14.01 10.37
C ILE A 104 9.95 14.22 9.08
N ILE A 105 9.91 15.44 8.55
CA ILE A 105 9.26 15.75 7.28
C ILE A 105 9.94 14.98 6.13
N ILE A 106 11.27 15.06 6.04
CA ILE A 106 12.03 14.38 4.98
C ILE A 106 11.82 12.86 5.06
N VAL A 107 11.95 12.27 6.24
CA VAL A 107 11.79 10.81 6.40
C VAL A 107 10.35 10.39 6.11
N SER A 108 9.34 11.17 6.53
CA SER A 108 7.93 10.89 6.21
C SER A 108 7.66 10.98 4.70
N LEU A 109 8.21 11.98 4.01
CA LEU A 109 8.09 12.11 2.55
C LEU A 109 8.73 10.92 1.83
N LEU A 110 9.97 10.56 2.19
CA LEU A 110 10.67 9.43 1.57
C LEU A 110 9.93 8.11 1.83
N SER A 111 9.50 7.88 3.06
CA SER A 111 8.74 6.69 3.42
C SER A 111 7.39 6.65 2.69
N ALA A 112 6.68 7.77 2.58
CA ALA A 112 5.41 7.85 1.85
C ALA A 112 5.58 7.56 0.36
N LEU A 113 6.65 8.08 -0.26
CA LEU A 113 7.00 7.80 -1.65
C LEU A 113 7.29 6.31 -1.87
N VAL A 114 8.13 5.73 -1.02
CA VAL A 114 8.51 4.31 -1.12
C VAL A 114 7.29 3.40 -0.88
N ASN A 115 6.54 3.64 0.20
CA ASN A 115 5.38 2.82 0.54
C ASN A 115 4.27 2.94 -0.50
N GLY A 116 3.83 4.16 -0.80
CA GLY A 116 2.72 4.40 -1.72
C GLY A 116 3.01 3.89 -3.13
N THR A 117 4.24 4.06 -3.63
CA THR A 117 4.64 3.53 -4.95
C THR A 117 4.72 2.01 -4.92
N GLY A 118 5.38 1.44 -3.93
CA GLY A 118 5.62 0.00 -3.86
C GLY A 118 4.34 -0.80 -3.65
N GLU A 119 3.46 -0.35 -2.75
CA GLU A 119 2.19 -1.02 -2.51
C GLU A 119 1.27 -0.97 -3.73
N GLU A 120 1.18 0.15 -4.42
CA GLU A 120 0.40 0.22 -5.64
C GLU A 120 1.00 -0.64 -6.76
N LEU A 121 2.33 -0.71 -6.85
CA LEU A 121 2.99 -1.56 -7.82
C LEU A 121 2.67 -3.05 -7.58
N PHE A 122 2.72 -3.51 -6.34
CA PHE A 122 2.39 -4.90 -5.99
C PHE A 122 0.89 -5.17 -6.08
N TRP A 123 0.07 -4.44 -5.29
CA TRP A 123 -1.33 -4.78 -5.10
C TRP A 123 -2.23 -4.43 -6.30
N ARG A 124 -1.87 -3.42 -7.10
CA ARG A 124 -2.65 -3.00 -8.28
C ARG A 124 -1.90 -3.32 -9.55
N GLY A 125 -0.61 -2.97 -9.65
CA GLY A 125 0.19 -3.20 -10.85
C GLY A 125 0.26 -4.66 -11.24
N VAL A 126 0.70 -5.54 -10.35
CA VAL A 126 0.84 -6.98 -10.64
C VAL A 126 -0.52 -7.60 -10.99
N TYR A 127 -1.57 -7.33 -10.21
CA TYR A 127 -2.86 -8.00 -10.38
C TYR A 127 -3.67 -7.46 -11.56
N ALA A 128 -3.76 -6.13 -11.73
CA ALA A 128 -4.45 -5.54 -12.87
C ALA A 128 -3.80 -5.92 -14.21
N GLN A 129 -2.46 -6.05 -14.25
CA GLN A 129 -1.74 -6.47 -15.45
C GLN A 129 -1.87 -7.99 -15.70
N SER A 130 -1.87 -8.80 -14.65
CA SER A 130 -1.93 -10.27 -14.77
C SER A 130 -3.35 -10.79 -15.02
N PHE A 131 -4.37 -10.07 -14.57
CA PHE A 131 -5.78 -10.42 -14.70
C PHE A 131 -6.58 -9.24 -15.30
N PRO A 132 -6.24 -8.78 -16.52
CA PRO A 132 -6.94 -7.65 -17.14
C PRO A 132 -8.44 -7.97 -17.27
N ASP A 133 -9.27 -7.00 -16.92
CA ASP A 133 -10.75 -7.07 -16.99
C ASP A 133 -11.41 -8.13 -16.10
N ASN A 134 -10.65 -8.83 -15.27
CA ASN A 134 -11.19 -9.78 -14.31
C ASN A 134 -11.46 -9.11 -12.96
N LEU A 135 -12.73 -8.83 -12.67
CA LEU A 135 -13.16 -8.14 -11.46
C LEU A 135 -12.72 -8.86 -10.18
N LEU A 136 -12.79 -10.20 -10.15
CA LEU A 136 -12.43 -10.96 -8.96
C LEU A 136 -10.92 -10.95 -8.70
N TRP A 137 -10.12 -11.41 -9.68
CA TRP A 137 -8.69 -11.63 -9.49
C TRP A 137 -7.83 -10.39 -9.73
N GLY A 138 -8.30 -9.46 -10.58
CA GLY A 138 -7.58 -8.22 -10.88
C GLY A 138 -7.90 -7.06 -9.94
N TYR A 139 -9.00 -7.15 -9.16
CA TYR A 139 -9.48 -6.05 -8.31
C TYR A 139 -9.88 -6.48 -6.91
N LEU A 140 -10.94 -7.30 -6.76
CA LEU A 140 -11.49 -7.61 -5.43
C LEU A 140 -10.52 -8.43 -4.58
N TYR A 141 -9.94 -9.49 -5.14
CA TYR A 141 -9.02 -10.36 -4.43
C TYR A 141 -7.79 -9.60 -3.88
N PRO A 142 -7.01 -8.86 -4.70
CA PRO A 142 -5.88 -8.10 -4.17
C PRO A 142 -6.32 -7.01 -3.19
N THR A 143 -7.52 -6.44 -3.30
CA THR A 143 -8.05 -5.48 -2.32
C THR A 143 -8.30 -6.13 -0.97
N VAL A 144 -8.95 -7.29 -0.93
CA VAL A 144 -9.19 -8.05 0.31
C VAL A 144 -7.86 -8.49 0.94
N MET A 145 -6.93 -9.00 0.14
CA MET A 145 -5.62 -9.43 0.63
C MET A 145 -4.75 -8.26 1.10
N PHE A 146 -4.85 -7.10 0.46
CA PHE A 146 -4.26 -5.85 0.94
C PHE A 146 -4.77 -5.48 2.33
N THR A 147 -6.07 -5.61 2.54
CA THR A 147 -6.67 -5.38 3.86
C THR A 147 -6.12 -6.34 4.91
N PHE A 148 -6.07 -7.64 4.62
CA PHE A 148 -5.52 -8.63 5.55
C PHE A 148 -4.02 -8.44 5.81
N TRP A 149 -3.25 -8.00 4.83
CA TRP A 149 -1.83 -7.70 5.05
C TRP A 149 -1.62 -6.69 6.18
N HIS A 150 -2.51 -5.72 6.35
CA HIS A 150 -2.42 -4.72 7.41
C HIS A 150 -2.48 -5.32 8.83
N LEU A 151 -2.88 -6.57 8.98
CA LEU A 151 -2.74 -7.32 10.24
C LEU A 151 -1.28 -7.55 10.63
N SER A 152 -0.36 -7.66 9.67
CA SER A 152 1.06 -7.90 9.94
C SER A 152 1.72 -6.74 10.71
N PRO A 153 1.72 -5.49 10.25
CA PRO A 153 2.22 -4.37 11.03
C PRO A 153 1.36 -4.11 12.28
N ARG A 154 0.05 -4.37 12.23
CA ARG A 154 -0.86 -4.15 13.36
C ARG A 154 -0.61 -5.11 14.52
N ALA A 155 -0.07 -6.30 14.27
CA ALA A 155 0.28 -7.26 15.31
C ALA A 155 1.34 -6.74 16.30
N VAL A 156 2.18 -5.79 15.87
CA VAL A 156 3.26 -5.22 16.67
C VAL A 156 3.07 -3.73 16.99
N GLN A 157 2.18 -3.04 16.26
CA GLN A 157 1.84 -1.63 16.47
C GLN A 157 0.38 -1.51 16.87
N THR A 158 0.12 -1.33 18.16
CA THR A 158 -1.24 -1.26 18.72
C THR A 158 -1.75 0.17 18.95
N ALA A 159 -0.88 1.17 18.82
CA ALA A 159 -1.26 2.57 19.00
C ALA A 159 -2.18 3.09 17.87
N GLY A 160 -2.93 4.14 18.15
CA GLY A 160 -3.83 4.79 17.20
C GLY A 160 -5.25 4.20 17.21
N THR A 161 -5.89 4.17 16.04
CA THR A 161 -7.26 3.66 15.88
C THR A 161 -7.35 2.16 16.14
N GLY A 162 -8.52 1.68 16.58
CA GLY A 162 -8.76 0.25 16.79
C GLY A 162 -8.53 -0.57 15.51
N THR A 163 -8.18 -1.84 15.68
CA THR A 163 -7.85 -2.74 14.54
C THR A 163 -8.95 -2.79 13.49
N PHE A 164 -10.21 -2.86 13.91
CA PHE A 164 -11.34 -2.88 12.98
C PHE A 164 -11.41 -1.61 12.12
N THR A 165 -11.31 -0.42 12.73
CA THR A 165 -11.34 0.86 12.02
C THR A 165 -10.18 0.99 11.04
N PHE A 166 -8.98 0.53 11.45
CA PHE A 166 -7.80 0.52 10.60
C PHE A 166 -7.98 -0.38 9.36
N LEU A 167 -8.47 -1.61 9.56
CA LEU A 167 -8.74 -2.53 8.45
C LEU A 167 -9.87 -2.06 7.55
N LEU A 168 -10.92 -1.47 8.11
CA LEU A 168 -12.00 -0.87 7.33
C LEU A 168 -11.47 0.27 6.45
N GLY A 169 -10.60 1.13 7.00
CA GLY A 169 -9.93 2.17 6.24
C GLY A 169 -9.11 1.60 5.08
N ALA A 170 -8.29 0.57 5.34
CA ALA A 170 -7.50 -0.11 4.30
C ALA A 170 -8.38 -0.74 3.22
N LEU A 171 -9.52 -1.33 3.59
CA LEU A 171 -10.48 -1.89 2.65
C LEU A 171 -11.09 -0.81 1.74
N LEU A 172 -11.60 0.29 2.32
CA LEU A 172 -12.23 1.37 1.57
C LEU A 172 -11.22 2.06 0.61
N MET A 173 -10.01 2.34 1.09
CA MET A 173 -8.93 2.87 0.26
C MET A 173 -8.56 1.88 -0.85
N GLY A 174 -8.44 0.59 -0.50
CA GLY A 174 -8.16 -0.48 -1.44
C GLY A 174 -9.19 -0.61 -2.56
N LEU A 175 -10.48 -0.45 -2.23
CA LEU A 175 -11.57 -0.42 -3.20
C LEU A 175 -11.46 0.80 -4.13
N CYS A 176 -11.22 1.99 -3.60
CA CYS A 176 -11.05 3.19 -4.40
C CYS A 176 -9.87 3.06 -5.38
N TRP A 177 -8.69 2.73 -4.88
CA TRP A 177 -7.49 2.63 -5.71
C TRP A 177 -7.55 1.47 -6.70
N GLY A 178 -8.05 0.31 -6.27
CA GLY A 178 -8.23 -0.85 -7.16
C GLY A 178 -9.19 -0.54 -8.31
N TYR A 179 -10.30 0.14 -8.04
CA TYR A 179 -11.23 0.58 -9.07
C TYR A 179 -10.57 1.54 -10.07
N VAL A 180 -9.85 2.55 -9.57
CA VAL A 180 -9.17 3.53 -10.44
C VAL A 180 -8.10 2.84 -11.29
N ALA A 181 -7.25 1.99 -10.70
CA ALA A 181 -6.22 1.26 -11.44
C ALA A 181 -6.81 0.36 -12.53
N MET A 182 -7.91 -0.35 -12.23
CA MET A 182 -8.60 -1.21 -13.19
C MET A 182 -9.22 -0.42 -14.34
N ARG A 183 -9.86 0.72 -14.04
CA ARG A 183 -10.53 1.55 -15.05
C ARG A 183 -9.55 2.31 -15.93
N THR A 184 -8.46 2.82 -15.37
CA THR A 184 -7.46 3.63 -16.09
C THR A 184 -6.34 2.79 -16.72
N LYS A 185 -6.22 1.51 -16.35
CA LYS A 185 -5.09 0.62 -16.71
C LYS A 185 -3.72 1.23 -16.30
N SER A 186 -3.73 2.06 -15.26
CA SER A 186 -2.56 2.80 -14.77
C SER A 186 -2.63 2.93 -13.25
N ILE A 187 -1.48 2.85 -12.58
CA ILE A 187 -1.36 3.08 -11.14
C ILE A 187 -0.93 4.50 -10.80
N ARG A 188 -0.69 5.36 -11.79
CA ARG A 188 -0.14 6.71 -11.58
C ARG A 188 -0.94 7.53 -10.57
N TRP A 189 -2.26 7.54 -10.70
CA TRP A 189 -3.12 8.35 -9.84
C TRP A 189 -3.34 7.73 -8.46
N THR A 190 -3.37 6.40 -8.40
CA THR A 190 -3.47 5.68 -7.13
C THR A 190 -2.20 5.82 -6.32
N VAL A 191 -1.02 5.78 -6.94
CA VAL A 191 0.27 6.08 -6.31
C VAL A 191 0.26 7.48 -5.71
N LEU A 192 -0.17 8.51 -6.46
CA LEU A 192 -0.22 9.88 -5.96
C LEU A 192 -1.16 10.00 -4.74
N SER A 193 -2.37 9.45 -4.84
CA SER A 193 -3.33 9.43 -3.74
C SER A 193 -2.78 8.70 -2.52
N HIS A 194 -2.14 7.55 -2.71
CA HIS A 194 -1.58 6.73 -1.64
C HIS A 194 -0.42 7.43 -0.92
N ILE A 195 0.45 8.11 -1.66
CA ILE A 195 1.52 8.94 -1.08
C ILE A 195 0.93 10.02 -0.16
N ILE A 196 -0.12 10.71 -0.63
CA ILE A 196 -0.79 11.75 0.18
C ILE A 196 -1.41 11.16 1.45
N VAL A 197 -2.03 9.98 1.37
CA VAL A 197 -2.58 9.26 2.54
C VAL A 197 -1.49 8.91 3.57
N ASN A 198 -0.32 8.53 3.10
CA ASN A 198 0.77 8.10 3.98
C ASN A 198 1.45 9.26 4.72
N LEU A 199 1.44 10.48 4.18
CA LEU A 199 2.12 11.60 4.81
C LEU A 199 1.66 11.88 6.25
N PRO A 200 0.37 12.04 6.55
CA PRO A 200 -0.10 12.28 7.91
C PRO A 200 0.16 11.09 8.82
N TRP A 201 0.00 9.88 8.31
CA TRP A 201 0.14 8.67 9.10
C TRP A 201 1.60 8.43 9.54
N LEU A 202 2.54 8.55 8.60
CA LEU A 202 3.97 8.36 8.89
C LEU A 202 4.53 9.45 9.79
N ALA A 203 4.13 10.72 9.58
CA ALA A 203 4.51 11.79 10.50
C ALA A 203 4.01 11.52 11.93
N GLY A 204 2.76 11.04 12.09
CA GLY A 204 2.21 10.66 13.38
C GLY A 204 2.98 9.53 14.08
N PHE A 205 3.53 8.58 13.32
CA PHE A 205 4.30 7.46 13.86
C PHE A 205 5.53 7.87 14.67
N TYR A 206 6.16 9.00 14.35
CA TYR A 206 7.33 9.49 15.08
C TYR A 206 7.01 10.02 16.47
N PHE A 207 5.74 10.28 16.78
CA PHE A 207 5.30 10.85 18.06
C PHE A 207 4.61 9.82 18.98
N ILE A 208 4.46 8.60 18.51
CA ILE A 208 3.97 7.46 19.29
C ILE A 208 5.15 6.63 19.78
#